data_597b442ccf0aef80f8b0172115a4cae6
#
_entry.id   597b442ccf0aef80f8b0172115a4cae6
#
_cell.length_a   1.000
_cell.length_b   1.000
_cell.length_c   1.000
_cell.angle_alpha   90.00
_cell.angle_beta   90.00
_cell.angle_gamma   90.00
#
_symmetry.space_group_name_H-M   'P 1'
#
loop_
_entity.id
_entity.type
_entity.pdbx_description
1 polymer ?
#
loop_
_entity_poly.entity_id
_entity_poly.type
_entity_poly.pdbx_seq_one_letter_code
_entity_poly.pdbx_strand_id
1 'polypeptide(L)'
;KMDFIKVRQEENAAFMACAHAKFTGEVGVCMATSGPGAIHLLNGLYDAKMDHQPVVAIVGQQARAAMGGSYQQEVDLDSLFKDVAREYVQIAMVPEQMRHLVDRAIRIAKSTRSVTCIIIPNDLQEVKYEEPARAHGTIHSGLHYATPTIIPAQHDLRAAANILNSGEKVAMMIGAGAFGAEDEVIEVAELLGAGVAKALLGKAVLPDDIPYVTGSIGLLGTKPSWDMMMDCDTLLMIGSSFPYS
;
A
#
# COMPACT_ATOMS: atom_id res chain seq x y z
N LYS A 1 -23.58 5.40 -8.72
CA LYS A 1 -23.76 3.95 -8.58
C LYS A 1 -22.36 3.33 -8.55
N MET A 2 -22.04 2.58 -7.52
CA MET A 2 -20.77 1.84 -7.46
C MET A 2 -20.95 0.50 -8.18
N ASP A 3 -19.93 0.09 -8.92
CA ASP A 3 -19.90 -1.23 -9.52
C ASP A 3 -19.37 -2.23 -8.50
N PHE A 4 -20.11 -3.30 -8.28
CA PHE A 4 -19.76 -4.38 -7.38
C PHE A 4 -19.30 -5.60 -8.18
N ILE A 5 -18.04 -6.00 -8.00
CA ILE A 5 -17.47 -7.15 -8.68
C ILE A 5 -17.50 -8.34 -7.73
N LYS A 6 -18.38 -9.31 -8.03
CA LYS A 6 -18.49 -10.55 -7.25
C LYS A 6 -17.36 -11.50 -7.61
N VAL A 7 -16.67 -11.99 -6.60
CA VAL A 7 -15.65 -13.04 -6.72
C VAL A 7 -16.16 -14.37 -6.16
N ARG A 8 -15.44 -15.45 -6.42
CA ARG A 8 -15.78 -16.79 -5.91
C ARG A 8 -15.16 -17.09 -4.55
N GLN A 9 -14.11 -16.37 -4.20
CA GLN A 9 -13.37 -16.52 -2.95
C GLN A 9 -12.89 -15.15 -2.49
N GLU A 10 -12.97 -14.85 -1.22
CA GLU A 10 -12.69 -13.53 -0.65
C GLU A 10 -11.21 -13.13 -0.79
N GLU A 11 -10.32 -14.11 -0.75
CA GLU A 11 -8.88 -13.89 -1.01
C GLU A 11 -8.66 -13.21 -2.38
N ASN A 12 -9.39 -13.68 -3.41
CA ASN A 12 -9.31 -13.07 -4.73
C ASN A 12 -9.81 -11.62 -4.73
N ALA A 13 -10.81 -11.27 -3.89
CA ALA A 13 -11.24 -9.88 -3.76
C ALA A 13 -10.12 -8.98 -3.23
N ALA A 14 -9.37 -9.46 -2.24
CA ALA A 14 -8.25 -8.72 -1.67
C ALA A 14 -7.09 -8.59 -2.68
N PHE A 15 -6.74 -9.66 -3.41
CA PHE A 15 -5.74 -9.59 -4.48
C PHE A 15 -6.16 -8.66 -5.61
N MET A 16 -7.42 -8.68 -6.03
CA MET A 16 -7.94 -7.76 -7.05
C MET A 16 -7.88 -6.30 -6.58
N ALA A 17 -8.21 -6.02 -5.32
CA ALA A 17 -8.08 -4.70 -4.75
C ALA A 17 -6.61 -4.23 -4.68
N CYS A 18 -5.70 -5.13 -4.30
CA CYS A 18 -4.26 -4.87 -4.32
C CYS A 18 -3.76 -4.59 -5.74
N ALA A 19 -4.15 -5.42 -6.73
CA ALA A 19 -3.78 -5.22 -8.12
C ALA A 19 -4.34 -3.90 -8.67
N HIS A 20 -5.60 -3.56 -8.35
CA HIS A 20 -6.17 -2.27 -8.72
C HIS A 20 -5.30 -1.12 -8.21
N ALA A 21 -4.92 -1.15 -6.94
CA ALA A 21 -4.06 -0.12 -6.35
C ALA A 21 -2.67 -0.05 -7.02
N LYS A 22 -2.05 -1.21 -7.32
CA LYS A 22 -0.75 -1.27 -8.00
C LYS A 22 -0.76 -0.65 -9.40
N PHE A 23 -1.81 -0.92 -10.18
CA PHE A 23 -1.85 -0.52 -11.59
C PHE A 23 -2.49 0.85 -11.83
N THR A 24 -3.30 1.35 -10.91
CA THR A 24 -3.98 2.65 -11.08
C THR A 24 -3.45 3.75 -10.16
N GLY A 25 -2.76 3.38 -9.08
CA GLY A 25 -2.38 4.31 -8.00
C GLY A 25 -3.57 4.75 -7.12
N GLU A 26 -4.78 4.23 -7.38
CA GLU A 26 -5.99 4.54 -6.62
C GLU A 26 -6.20 3.55 -5.46
N VAL A 27 -7.12 3.89 -4.56
CA VAL A 27 -7.43 3.03 -3.42
C VAL A 27 -8.27 1.84 -3.87
N GLY A 28 -7.76 0.61 -3.63
CA GLY A 28 -8.53 -0.61 -3.81
C GLY A 28 -9.51 -0.83 -2.64
N VAL A 29 -10.66 -1.40 -2.93
CA VAL A 29 -11.65 -1.74 -1.90
C VAL A 29 -12.09 -3.18 -2.04
N CYS A 30 -12.05 -3.95 -0.95
CA CYS A 30 -12.58 -5.31 -0.90
C CYS A 30 -13.53 -5.48 0.28
N MET A 31 -14.46 -6.43 0.15
CA MET A 31 -15.47 -6.71 1.16
C MET A 31 -15.60 -8.21 1.41
N ALA A 32 -15.88 -8.57 2.66
CA ALA A 32 -16.19 -9.93 3.04
C ALA A 32 -17.19 -9.99 4.21
N THR A 33 -17.83 -11.14 4.35
CA THR A 33 -18.66 -11.43 5.52
C THR A 33 -17.81 -11.67 6.77
N SER A 34 -18.46 -11.83 7.91
CA SER A 34 -17.82 -12.18 9.20
C SER A 34 -17.13 -13.53 9.18
N GLY A 35 -16.28 -13.78 10.16
CA GLY A 35 -15.63 -15.07 10.38
C GLY A 35 -14.74 -15.49 9.22
N PRO A 36 -15.01 -16.66 8.59
CA PRO A 36 -14.14 -17.20 7.55
C PRO A 36 -13.98 -16.28 6.34
N GLY A 37 -15.00 -15.50 5.97
CA GLY A 37 -14.88 -14.54 4.87
C GLY A 37 -13.87 -13.45 5.18
N ALA A 38 -13.91 -12.89 6.36
CA ALA A 38 -12.93 -11.90 6.82
C ALA A 38 -11.50 -12.49 6.92
N ILE A 39 -11.37 -13.71 7.41
CA ILE A 39 -10.08 -14.42 7.49
C ILE A 39 -9.48 -14.64 6.11
N HIS A 40 -10.27 -15.01 5.11
CA HIS A 40 -9.79 -15.25 3.75
C HIS A 40 -9.21 -13.99 3.09
N LEU A 41 -9.66 -12.80 3.44
CA LEU A 41 -9.08 -11.57 2.90
C LEU A 41 -7.61 -11.38 3.27
N LEU A 42 -7.16 -11.93 4.41
CA LEU A 42 -5.85 -11.60 4.99
C LEU A 42 -4.69 -11.84 4.03
N ASN A 43 -4.69 -12.92 3.28
CA ASN A 43 -3.57 -13.23 2.40
C ASN A 43 -3.35 -12.12 1.35
N GLY A 44 -4.40 -11.72 0.65
CA GLY A 44 -4.31 -10.60 -0.32
C GLY A 44 -4.10 -9.23 0.34
N LEU A 45 -4.57 -9.04 1.58
CA LEU A 45 -4.30 -7.81 2.34
C LEU A 45 -2.85 -7.75 2.82
N TYR A 46 -2.22 -8.89 3.16
CA TYR A 46 -0.79 -8.91 3.45
C TYR A 46 0.06 -8.63 2.20
N ASP A 47 -0.34 -9.13 1.02
CA ASP A 47 0.29 -8.72 -0.24
C ASP A 47 0.23 -7.20 -0.41
N ALA A 48 -0.94 -6.59 -0.20
CA ALA A 48 -1.09 -5.14 -0.26
C ALA A 48 -0.24 -4.41 0.80
N LYS A 49 -0.19 -4.91 2.05
CA LYS A 49 0.62 -4.32 3.13
C LYS A 49 2.10 -4.35 2.80
N MET A 50 2.62 -5.51 2.38
CA MET A 50 4.04 -5.69 2.10
C MET A 50 4.51 -4.89 0.88
N ASP A 51 3.62 -4.68 -0.08
CA ASP A 51 3.89 -3.91 -1.29
C ASP A 51 3.46 -2.43 -1.17
N HIS A 52 3.11 -1.98 0.03
CA HIS A 52 2.69 -0.60 0.31
C HIS A 52 1.56 -0.13 -0.62
N GLN A 53 0.53 -0.97 -0.81
CA GLN A 53 -0.62 -0.64 -1.63
C GLN A 53 -1.79 -0.13 -0.79
N PRO A 54 -2.43 0.99 -1.19
CA PRO A 54 -3.58 1.52 -0.46
C PRO A 54 -4.82 0.65 -0.69
N VAL A 55 -5.25 -0.08 0.35
CA VAL A 55 -6.45 -0.92 0.29
C VAL A 55 -7.33 -0.70 1.51
N VAL A 56 -8.62 -0.57 1.28
CA VAL A 56 -9.65 -0.53 2.34
C VAL A 56 -10.39 -1.87 2.35
N ALA A 57 -10.33 -2.57 3.46
CA ALA A 57 -11.13 -3.76 3.73
C ALA A 57 -12.40 -3.38 4.50
N ILE A 58 -13.55 -3.85 4.04
CA ILE A 58 -14.83 -3.72 4.73
C ILE A 58 -15.30 -5.12 5.10
N VAL A 59 -15.40 -5.41 6.39
CA VAL A 59 -15.76 -6.75 6.86
C VAL A 59 -17.01 -6.71 7.72
N GLY A 60 -17.86 -7.70 7.56
CA GLY A 60 -19.02 -7.90 8.42
C GLY A 60 -18.61 -8.40 9.81
N GLN A 61 -19.44 -8.14 10.81
CA GLN A 61 -19.36 -8.75 12.14
C GLN A 61 -20.75 -9.23 12.56
N GLN A 62 -20.80 -10.06 13.59
CA GLN A 62 -22.07 -10.47 14.17
C GLN A 62 -22.86 -9.26 14.72
N ALA A 63 -24.17 -9.42 14.87
CA ALA A 63 -24.99 -8.39 15.50
C ALA A 63 -24.44 -8.02 16.89
N ARG A 64 -24.44 -6.76 17.25
CA ARG A 64 -23.88 -6.25 18.52
C ARG A 64 -24.47 -6.95 19.73
N ALA A 65 -25.73 -7.34 19.68
CA ALA A 65 -26.40 -8.08 20.77
C ALA A 65 -25.93 -9.55 20.92
N ALA A 66 -25.30 -10.12 19.88
CA ALA A 66 -24.77 -11.48 19.89
C ALA A 66 -23.28 -11.56 20.20
N MET A 67 -22.56 -10.45 20.07
CA MET A 67 -21.11 -10.41 20.30
C MET A 67 -20.76 -10.75 21.76
N GLY A 68 -19.70 -11.55 21.92
CA GLY A 68 -19.26 -12.06 23.23
C GLY A 68 -19.99 -13.33 23.67
N GLY A 69 -20.94 -13.82 22.87
CA GLY A 69 -21.70 -15.06 23.14
C GLY A 69 -21.14 -16.30 22.46
N SER A 70 -19.98 -16.24 21.82
CA SER A 70 -19.44 -17.31 20.99
C SER A 70 -20.42 -17.71 19.86
N TYR A 71 -21.06 -16.70 19.29
CA TYR A 71 -22.02 -16.90 18.22
C TYR A 71 -21.34 -17.47 16.95
N GLN A 72 -22.12 -18.17 16.13
CA GLN A 72 -21.61 -18.78 14.89
C GLN A 72 -20.83 -17.76 14.04
N GLN A 73 -19.60 -18.13 13.65
CA GLN A 73 -18.67 -17.26 12.89
C GLN A 73 -18.23 -15.98 13.61
N GLU A 74 -18.41 -15.91 14.91
CA GLU A 74 -17.86 -14.81 15.70
C GLU A 74 -16.33 -14.95 15.78
N VAL A 75 -15.63 -13.91 15.39
CA VAL A 75 -14.17 -13.80 15.49
C VAL A 75 -13.84 -12.41 16.03
N ASP A 76 -12.82 -12.30 16.84
CA ASP A 76 -12.26 -11.00 17.26
C ASP A 76 -11.54 -10.36 16.06
N LEU A 77 -12.32 -9.66 15.25
CA LEU A 77 -11.84 -9.03 14.03
C LEU A 77 -10.93 -7.83 14.30
N ASP A 78 -11.12 -7.14 15.42
CA ASP A 78 -10.23 -6.03 15.79
C ASP A 78 -8.80 -6.55 15.99
N SER A 79 -8.63 -7.61 16.78
CA SER A 79 -7.33 -8.24 16.97
C SER A 79 -6.80 -8.88 15.69
N LEU A 80 -7.66 -9.53 14.91
CA LEU A 80 -7.27 -10.21 13.67
C LEU A 80 -6.69 -9.25 12.62
N PHE A 81 -7.29 -8.09 12.45
CA PHE A 81 -6.86 -7.11 11.45
C PHE A 81 -5.79 -6.14 11.96
N LYS A 82 -5.49 -6.16 13.26
CA LYS A 82 -4.60 -5.19 13.91
C LYS A 82 -3.18 -5.15 13.32
N ASP A 83 -2.64 -6.26 12.88
CA ASP A 83 -1.33 -6.26 12.23
C ASP A 83 -1.43 -5.82 10.77
N VAL A 84 -2.33 -6.41 9.98
CA VAL A 84 -2.41 -6.13 8.55
C VAL A 84 -2.90 -4.71 8.24
N ALA A 85 -3.83 -4.18 9.04
CA ALA A 85 -4.40 -2.84 8.92
C ALA A 85 -4.01 -1.93 10.09
N ARG A 86 -2.74 -1.99 10.50
CA ARG A 86 -2.19 -1.36 11.71
C ARG A 86 -2.56 0.11 11.86
N GLU A 87 -2.60 0.85 10.76
CA GLU A 87 -2.84 2.30 10.78
C GLU A 87 -4.29 2.66 11.09
N TYR A 88 -5.23 1.78 10.76
CA TYR A 88 -6.63 2.04 11.01
C TYR A 88 -7.49 0.77 10.98
N VAL A 89 -7.94 0.32 12.14
CA VAL A 89 -9.01 -0.67 12.30
C VAL A 89 -10.10 -0.04 13.14
N GLN A 90 -11.35 -0.04 12.67
CA GLN A 90 -12.46 0.57 13.42
C GLN A 90 -13.73 -0.26 13.28
N ILE A 91 -14.42 -0.45 14.41
CA ILE A 91 -15.74 -1.05 14.46
C ILE A 91 -16.79 0.06 14.43
N ALA A 92 -17.71 0.00 13.48
CA ALA A 92 -18.85 0.91 13.47
C ALA A 92 -19.82 0.57 14.63
N MET A 93 -20.14 1.54 15.44
CA MET A 93 -21.04 1.38 16.59
C MET A 93 -22.44 1.89 16.31
N VAL A 94 -22.56 2.91 15.45
CA VAL A 94 -23.82 3.54 15.04
C VAL A 94 -23.74 3.95 13.56
N PRO A 95 -24.89 4.02 12.84
CA PRO A 95 -24.90 4.33 11.41
C PRO A 95 -24.30 5.70 11.08
N GLU A 96 -24.42 6.66 11.96
CA GLU A 96 -23.94 8.03 11.80
C GLU A 96 -22.42 8.12 11.68
N GLN A 97 -21.70 7.10 12.14
CA GLN A 97 -20.24 7.03 12.01
C GLN A 97 -19.78 6.67 10.58
N MET A 98 -20.61 5.98 9.80
CA MET A 98 -20.17 5.33 8.54
C MET A 98 -19.45 6.28 7.60
N ARG A 99 -19.98 7.49 7.42
CA ARG A 99 -19.38 8.45 6.49
C ARG A 99 -17.96 8.85 6.89
N HIS A 100 -17.73 9.19 8.14
CA HIS A 100 -16.41 9.60 8.57
C HIS A 100 -15.42 8.42 8.74
N LEU A 101 -15.92 7.22 9.10
CA LEU A 101 -15.07 6.02 9.13
C LEU A 101 -14.53 5.68 7.75
N VAL A 102 -15.40 5.68 6.73
CA VAL A 102 -15.02 5.41 5.33
C VAL A 102 -14.07 6.49 4.82
N ASP A 103 -14.39 7.77 5.03
CA ASP A 103 -13.53 8.88 4.62
C ASP A 103 -12.14 8.77 5.26
N ARG A 104 -12.06 8.50 6.57
CA ARG A 104 -10.77 8.32 7.25
C ARG A 104 -10.01 7.10 6.76
N ALA A 105 -10.69 5.98 6.58
CA ALA A 105 -10.05 4.76 6.07
C ALA A 105 -9.39 5.01 4.70
N ILE A 106 -10.11 5.65 3.77
CA ILE A 106 -9.59 5.98 2.44
C ILE A 106 -8.42 6.96 2.53
N ARG A 107 -8.54 8.03 3.33
CA ARG A 107 -7.48 9.03 3.49
C ARG A 107 -6.22 8.43 4.09
N ILE A 108 -6.36 7.62 5.14
CA ILE A 108 -5.22 6.96 5.79
C ILE A 108 -4.58 5.97 4.80
N ALA A 109 -5.37 5.08 4.18
CA ALA A 109 -4.85 4.14 3.19
C ALA A 109 -4.03 4.86 2.10
N LYS A 110 -4.56 5.96 1.55
CA LYS A 110 -3.91 6.74 0.50
C LYS A 110 -2.66 7.47 0.99
N SER A 111 -2.72 8.11 2.16
CA SER A 111 -1.62 8.93 2.68
C SER A 111 -0.44 8.11 3.20
N THR A 112 -0.71 6.96 3.81
CA THR A 112 0.31 6.08 4.38
C THR A 112 0.67 4.91 3.46
N ARG A 113 -0.01 4.78 2.32
CA ARG A 113 0.11 3.64 1.41
C ARG A 113 0.01 2.32 2.16
N SER A 114 -1.12 2.13 2.84
CA SER A 114 -1.33 1.01 3.76
C SER A 114 -2.73 0.41 3.63
N VAL A 115 -2.91 -0.73 4.27
CA VAL A 115 -4.23 -1.35 4.43
C VAL A 115 -4.95 -0.71 5.61
N THR A 116 -6.25 -0.46 5.44
CA THR A 116 -7.17 -0.05 6.52
C THR A 116 -8.37 -0.98 6.58
N CYS A 117 -9.03 -1.10 7.73
CA CYS A 117 -10.16 -1.98 7.91
C CYS A 117 -11.32 -1.28 8.63
N ILE A 118 -12.54 -1.49 8.12
CA ILE A 118 -13.78 -1.09 8.76
C ILE A 118 -14.60 -2.36 9.03
N ILE A 119 -14.99 -2.56 10.28
CA ILE A 119 -15.78 -3.68 10.74
C ILE A 119 -17.21 -3.21 10.97
N ILE A 120 -18.18 -3.84 10.30
CA ILE A 120 -19.59 -3.40 10.33
C ILE A 120 -20.45 -4.52 10.92
N PRO A 121 -20.99 -4.36 12.15
CA PRO A 121 -21.94 -5.28 12.73
C PRO A 121 -23.19 -5.48 11.84
N ASN A 122 -23.69 -6.71 11.78
CA ASN A 122 -24.81 -7.09 10.90
C ASN A 122 -26.08 -6.26 11.15
N ASP A 123 -26.39 -5.99 12.40
CA ASP A 123 -27.55 -5.20 12.79
C ASP A 123 -27.47 -3.73 12.34
N LEU A 124 -26.30 -3.21 11.98
CA LEU A 124 -26.13 -1.87 11.44
C LEU A 124 -26.29 -1.81 9.90
N GLN A 125 -26.12 -2.95 9.21
CA GLN A 125 -26.09 -2.97 7.74
C GLN A 125 -27.48 -2.68 7.12
N GLU A 126 -28.56 -2.90 7.86
CA GLU A 126 -29.93 -2.68 7.44
C GLU A 126 -30.49 -1.32 7.93
N VAL A 127 -29.76 -0.62 8.80
CA VAL A 127 -30.21 0.67 9.35
C VAL A 127 -29.98 1.77 8.35
N LYS A 128 -31.02 2.60 8.14
CA LYS A 128 -30.91 3.76 7.27
C LYS A 128 -29.93 4.78 7.87
N TYR A 129 -29.00 5.25 7.06
CA TYR A 129 -28.13 6.35 7.45
C TYR A 129 -28.92 7.66 7.57
N GLU A 130 -28.72 8.35 8.67
CA GLU A 130 -29.18 9.70 8.89
C GLU A 130 -28.00 10.62 9.15
N GLU A 131 -27.97 11.79 8.56
CA GLU A 131 -26.88 12.73 8.77
C GLU A 131 -26.94 13.24 10.22
N PRO A 132 -25.82 13.16 10.98
CA PRO A 132 -25.82 13.62 12.36
C PRO A 132 -26.06 15.13 12.43
N ALA A 133 -26.80 15.58 13.42
CA ALA A 133 -27.00 17.00 13.67
C ALA A 133 -25.66 17.70 13.92
N ARG A 134 -25.54 18.95 13.49
CA ARG A 134 -24.35 19.78 13.76
C ARG A 134 -24.34 20.19 15.23
N ALA A 135 -23.81 19.30 16.07
CA ALA A 135 -23.76 19.49 17.51
C ALA A 135 -22.37 19.09 18.05
N HIS A 136 -22.09 19.45 19.29
CA HIS A 136 -20.89 19.01 19.97
C HIS A 136 -20.80 17.47 20.01
N GLY A 137 -19.63 16.93 19.66
CA GLY A 137 -19.40 15.47 19.62
C GLY A 137 -19.73 14.80 18.29
N THR A 138 -20.21 15.53 17.28
CA THR A 138 -20.37 14.99 15.92
C THR A 138 -19.14 15.26 15.06
N ILE A 139 -18.80 14.30 14.18
CA ILE A 139 -17.66 14.41 13.27
C ILE A 139 -18.17 14.48 11.84
N HIS A 140 -17.70 15.48 11.12
CA HIS A 140 -18.02 15.68 9.70
C HIS A 140 -16.75 15.41 8.87
N SER A 141 -16.92 14.73 7.73
CA SER A 141 -15.83 14.47 6.79
C SER A 141 -15.68 15.62 5.79
N GLY A 142 -14.44 15.88 5.39
CA GLY A 142 -14.15 16.81 4.29
C GLY A 142 -14.37 16.16 2.92
N LEU A 143 -14.40 16.97 1.86
CA LEU A 143 -14.67 16.50 0.50
C LEU A 143 -13.41 16.14 -0.30
N HIS A 144 -12.24 16.61 0.13
CA HIS A 144 -11.01 16.47 -0.65
C HIS A 144 -9.83 15.98 0.21
N TYR A 145 -8.99 15.20 -0.44
CA TYR A 145 -7.65 14.86 0.04
C TYR A 145 -6.64 15.24 -1.04
N ALA A 146 -5.72 16.14 -0.69
CA ALA A 146 -4.58 16.47 -1.53
C ALA A 146 -3.37 15.69 -1.02
N THR A 147 -2.71 14.97 -1.91
CA THR A 147 -1.42 14.32 -1.59
C THR A 147 -0.36 15.41 -1.43
N PRO A 148 0.34 15.46 -0.29
CA PRO A 148 1.38 16.46 -0.08
C PRO A 148 2.57 16.18 -0.99
N THR A 149 3.19 17.24 -1.52
CA THR A 149 4.47 17.15 -2.21
C THR A 149 5.60 17.33 -1.19
N ILE A 150 6.51 16.36 -1.12
CA ILE A 150 7.68 16.41 -0.25
C ILE A 150 8.85 16.93 -1.07
N ILE A 151 9.41 18.07 -0.66
CA ILE A 151 10.58 18.69 -1.31
C ILE A 151 11.77 18.48 -0.38
N PRO A 152 12.84 17.77 -0.80
CA PRO A 152 14.03 17.58 0.01
C PRO A 152 14.78 18.92 0.20
N ALA A 153 15.48 19.05 1.32
CA ALA A 153 16.29 20.24 1.57
C ALA A 153 17.53 20.27 0.68
N GLN A 154 17.93 21.46 0.24
CA GLN A 154 19.08 21.64 -0.66
C GLN A 154 20.40 21.10 -0.09
N HIS A 155 20.57 21.11 1.23
CA HIS A 155 21.80 20.58 1.84
C HIS A 155 21.84 19.03 1.77
N ASP A 156 20.69 18.36 1.85
CA ASP A 156 20.62 16.91 1.72
C ASP A 156 20.92 16.47 0.28
N LEU A 157 20.38 17.19 -0.70
CA LEU A 157 20.69 16.95 -2.12
C LEU A 157 22.17 17.14 -2.43
N ARG A 158 22.79 18.17 -1.86
CA ARG A 158 24.25 18.40 -2.01
C ARG A 158 25.08 17.31 -1.33
N ALA A 159 24.66 16.86 -0.15
CA ALA A 159 25.33 15.77 0.55
C ALA A 159 25.28 14.47 -0.27
N ALA A 160 24.11 14.13 -0.82
CA ALA A 160 23.94 12.97 -1.69
C ALA A 160 24.82 13.09 -2.96
N ALA A 161 24.80 14.25 -3.63
CA ALA A 161 25.62 14.48 -4.81
C ALA A 161 27.13 14.36 -4.50
N ASN A 162 27.59 14.85 -3.36
CA ASN A 162 28.99 14.73 -2.95
C ASN A 162 29.40 13.27 -2.74
N ILE A 163 28.54 12.45 -2.15
CA ILE A 163 28.79 11.02 -1.97
C ILE A 163 28.89 10.34 -3.34
N LEU A 164 27.93 10.57 -4.22
CA LEU A 164 27.89 9.98 -5.57
C LEU A 164 29.12 10.40 -6.41
N ASN A 165 29.52 11.67 -6.34
CA ASN A 165 30.69 12.18 -7.08
C ASN A 165 32.03 11.70 -6.51
N SER A 166 32.08 11.17 -5.29
CA SER A 166 33.27 10.59 -4.71
C SER A 166 33.43 9.09 -5.00
N GLY A 167 32.39 8.44 -5.53
CA GLY A 167 32.43 7.04 -5.90
C GLY A 167 33.23 6.80 -7.18
N GLU A 168 33.97 5.70 -7.23
CA GLU A 168 34.68 5.24 -8.42
C GLU A 168 33.90 4.19 -9.22
N LYS A 169 33.07 3.40 -8.51
CA LYS A 169 32.21 2.35 -9.08
C LYS A 169 30.79 2.53 -8.58
N VAL A 170 30.10 3.48 -9.16
CA VAL A 170 28.72 3.79 -8.76
C VAL A 170 27.73 2.81 -9.39
N ALA A 171 26.86 2.21 -8.59
CA ALA A 171 25.74 1.41 -9.03
C ALA A 171 24.42 2.05 -8.60
N MET A 172 23.35 1.77 -9.35
CA MET A 172 22.01 2.19 -9.01
C MET A 172 21.09 0.97 -8.82
N MET A 173 20.20 1.06 -7.82
CA MET A 173 19.13 0.10 -7.62
C MET A 173 17.79 0.82 -7.59
N ILE A 174 16.89 0.44 -8.49
CA ILE A 174 15.58 1.07 -8.61
C ILE A 174 14.46 0.13 -8.17
N GLY A 175 13.50 0.67 -7.42
CA GLY A 175 12.29 -0.03 -6.97
C GLY A 175 11.02 0.62 -7.50
N ALA A 176 9.87 0.16 -7.03
CA ALA A 176 8.56 0.66 -7.45
C ALA A 176 8.35 2.17 -7.18
N GLY A 177 9.04 2.74 -6.19
CA GLY A 177 8.96 4.18 -5.91
C GLY A 177 9.63 5.08 -6.96
N ALA A 178 10.29 4.49 -7.97
CA ALA A 178 10.86 5.20 -9.11
C ALA A 178 9.87 5.36 -10.28
N PHE A 179 8.67 4.78 -10.21
CA PHE A 179 7.64 5.04 -11.21
C PHE A 179 7.27 6.52 -11.26
N GLY A 180 7.25 7.07 -12.46
CA GLY A 180 7.00 8.49 -12.75
C GLY A 180 8.25 9.37 -12.65
N ALA A 181 9.45 8.77 -12.50
CA ALA A 181 10.75 9.44 -12.52
C ALA A 181 11.74 8.69 -13.45
N GLU A 182 11.22 8.02 -14.49
CA GLU A 182 12.00 7.18 -15.39
C GLU A 182 13.07 7.99 -16.12
N ASP A 183 12.72 9.18 -16.61
CA ASP A 183 13.64 10.07 -17.35
C ASP A 183 14.75 10.58 -16.43
N GLU A 184 14.44 10.96 -15.20
CA GLU A 184 15.43 11.41 -14.22
C GLU A 184 16.36 10.26 -13.78
N VAL A 185 15.86 9.04 -13.68
CA VAL A 185 16.68 7.85 -13.40
C VAL A 185 17.68 7.61 -14.53
N ILE A 186 17.24 7.70 -15.78
CA ILE A 186 18.11 7.59 -16.97
C ILE A 186 19.17 8.67 -16.95
N GLU A 187 18.78 9.93 -16.79
CA GLU A 187 19.73 11.07 -16.76
C GLU A 187 20.79 10.90 -15.67
N VAL A 188 20.39 10.51 -14.47
CA VAL A 188 21.34 10.30 -13.35
C VAL A 188 22.26 9.10 -13.63
N ALA A 189 21.73 8.02 -14.19
CA ALA A 189 22.54 6.84 -14.54
C ALA A 189 23.64 7.21 -15.58
N GLU A 190 23.27 7.98 -16.60
CA GLU A 190 24.19 8.45 -17.64
C GLU A 190 25.24 9.42 -17.09
N LEU A 191 24.84 10.37 -16.25
CA LEU A 191 25.76 11.32 -15.61
C LEU A 191 26.80 10.62 -14.72
N LEU A 192 26.40 9.56 -14.03
CA LEU A 192 27.26 8.79 -13.14
C LEU A 192 28.04 7.68 -13.85
N GLY A 193 27.69 7.34 -15.08
CA GLY A 193 28.17 6.15 -15.76
C GLY A 193 27.80 4.87 -15.00
N ALA A 194 26.68 4.87 -14.30
CA ALA A 194 26.26 3.82 -13.40
C ALA A 194 25.43 2.73 -14.08
N GLY A 195 25.70 1.47 -13.76
CA GLY A 195 24.79 0.39 -14.10
C GLY A 195 23.55 0.40 -13.19
N VAL A 196 22.42 -0.07 -13.73
CA VAL A 196 21.12 -0.05 -13.03
C VAL A 196 20.59 -1.47 -12.84
N ALA A 197 20.40 -1.85 -11.57
CA ALA A 197 19.69 -3.07 -11.18
C ALA A 197 18.26 -2.75 -10.75
N LYS A 198 17.32 -3.65 -11.01
CA LYS A 198 15.90 -3.49 -10.69
C LYS A 198 15.48 -4.42 -9.55
N ALA A 199 14.91 -3.86 -8.50
CA ALA A 199 14.16 -4.64 -7.52
C ALA A 199 12.91 -5.26 -8.19
N LEU A 200 12.35 -6.34 -7.62
CA LEU A 200 11.24 -7.06 -8.23
C LEU A 200 10.05 -6.16 -8.59
N LEU A 201 9.58 -5.36 -7.64
CA LEU A 201 8.48 -4.40 -7.86
C LEU A 201 8.87 -3.22 -8.77
N GLY A 202 10.16 -2.97 -8.96
CA GLY A 202 10.69 -1.96 -9.88
C GLY A 202 10.97 -2.48 -11.28
N LYS A 203 10.64 -3.75 -11.58
CA LYS A 203 10.95 -4.40 -12.86
C LYS A 203 10.47 -3.62 -14.09
N ALA A 204 9.31 -2.99 -14.01
CA ALA A 204 8.69 -2.26 -15.11
C ALA A 204 9.05 -0.75 -15.16
N VAL A 205 9.89 -0.24 -14.26
CA VAL A 205 10.30 1.19 -14.25
C VAL A 205 11.14 1.51 -15.48
N LEU A 206 12.13 0.66 -15.80
CA LEU A 206 12.94 0.81 -17.01
C LEU A 206 12.87 -0.46 -17.88
N PRO A 207 12.90 -0.33 -19.20
CA PRO A 207 13.04 -1.46 -20.10
C PRO A 207 14.39 -2.17 -19.93
N ASP A 208 14.43 -3.47 -20.27
CA ASP A 208 15.64 -4.30 -20.12
C ASP A 208 16.65 -4.11 -21.26
N ASP A 209 16.29 -3.44 -22.34
CA ASP A 209 17.12 -3.21 -23.53
C ASP A 209 18.01 -1.97 -23.45
N ILE A 210 17.91 -1.21 -22.37
CA ILE A 210 18.84 -0.11 -22.09
C ILE A 210 20.22 -0.70 -21.75
N PRO A 211 21.31 -0.29 -22.43
CA PRO A 211 22.61 -0.98 -22.37
C PRO A 211 23.24 -1.13 -20.99
N TYR A 212 22.93 -0.23 -20.05
CA TYR A 212 23.44 -0.23 -18.70
C TYR A 212 22.44 -0.80 -17.66
N VAL A 213 21.27 -1.27 -18.10
CA VAL A 213 20.34 -2.00 -17.24
C VAL A 213 20.79 -3.46 -17.15
N THR A 214 21.24 -3.87 -15.97
CA THR A 214 21.84 -5.19 -15.74
C THR A 214 20.81 -6.30 -15.44
N GLY A 215 19.55 -5.93 -15.24
CA GLY A 215 18.43 -6.82 -14.96
C GLY A 215 17.93 -6.70 -13.52
N SER A 216 17.38 -7.77 -12.98
CA SER A 216 16.85 -7.79 -11.61
C SER A 216 17.91 -8.16 -10.58
N ILE A 217 17.73 -7.67 -9.34
CA ILE A 217 18.51 -8.09 -8.18
C ILE A 217 17.61 -8.82 -7.18
N GLY A 218 18.18 -9.72 -6.39
CA GLY A 218 17.50 -10.54 -5.39
C GLY A 218 17.47 -12.01 -5.77
N LEU A 219 16.63 -12.83 -5.13
CA LEU A 219 16.57 -14.29 -5.29
C LEU A 219 16.40 -14.74 -6.76
N LEU A 220 15.63 -13.98 -7.54
CA LEU A 220 15.40 -14.21 -8.97
C LEU A 220 16.19 -13.23 -9.84
N GLY A 221 17.30 -12.73 -9.30
CA GLY A 221 18.15 -11.74 -9.96
C GLY A 221 19.03 -12.33 -11.05
N THR A 222 19.65 -11.44 -11.81
CA THR A 222 20.61 -11.79 -12.86
C THR A 222 22.03 -11.72 -12.33
N LYS A 223 22.93 -12.53 -12.92
CA LYS A 223 24.35 -12.51 -12.56
C LYS A 223 24.99 -11.13 -12.79
N PRO A 224 24.75 -10.41 -13.89
CA PRO A 224 25.29 -9.05 -14.07
C PRO A 224 24.89 -8.09 -12.97
N SER A 225 23.60 -8.12 -12.51
CA SER A 225 23.17 -7.28 -11.37
C SER A 225 23.89 -7.66 -10.08
N TRP A 226 24.06 -8.96 -9.81
CA TRP A 226 24.78 -9.42 -8.65
C TRP A 226 26.25 -8.97 -8.66
N ASP A 227 26.95 -9.22 -9.77
CA ASP A 227 28.36 -8.86 -9.90
C ASP A 227 28.58 -7.35 -9.72
N MET A 228 27.71 -6.53 -10.35
CA MET A 228 27.75 -5.08 -10.20
C MET A 228 27.54 -4.63 -8.76
N MET A 229 26.55 -5.20 -8.06
CA MET A 229 26.24 -4.85 -6.66
C MET A 229 27.35 -5.27 -5.70
N MET A 230 28.07 -6.38 -6.00
CA MET A 230 29.20 -6.82 -5.18
C MET A 230 30.48 -6.01 -5.43
N ASP A 231 30.64 -5.42 -6.60
CA ASP A 231 31.84 -4.69 -7.00
C ASP A 231 31.72 -3.16 -6.82
N CYS A 232 30.50 -2.63 -6.60
CA CYS A 232 30.31 -1.21 -6.41
C CYS A 232 30.86 -0.70 -5.07
N ASP A 233 31.41 0.49 -5.05
CA ASP A 233 31.81 1.21 -3.84
C ASP A 233 30.74 2.21 -3.36
N THR A 234 29.86 2.62 -4.27
CA THR A 234 28.80 3.58 -3.99
C THR A 234 27.49 3.12 -4.62
N LEU A 235 26.44 3.01 -3.82
CA LEU A 235 25.13 2.57 -4.25
C LEU A 235 24.08 3.68 -4.08
N LEU A 236 23.43 4.04 -5.19
CA LEU A 236 22.23 4.89 -5.18
C LEU A 236 20.97 4.03 -5.22
N MET A 237 20.18 4.06 -4.15
CA MET A 237 18.89 3.38 -4.08
C MET A 237 17.75 4.37 -4.34
N ILE A 238 16.89 4.08 -5.31
CA ILE A 238 15.74 4.92 -5.68
C ILE A 238 14.45 4.12 -5.56
N GLY A 239 13.57 4.56 -4.66
CA GLY A 239 12.22 3.99 -4.54
C GLY A 239 12.18 2.52 -4.13
N SER A 240 13.18 2.03 -3.40
CA SER A 240 13.23 0.67 -2.87
C SER A 240 13.55 0.68 -1.37
N SER A 241 12.92 -0.20 -0.61
CA SER A 241 13.26 -0.44 0.80
C SER A 241 14.36 -1.49 0.97
N PHE A 242 14.63 -2.27 -0.08
CA PHE A 242 15.59 -3.38 -0.09
C PHE A 242 15.51 -4.28 1.14
N PRO A 243 14.36 -4.94 1.39
CA PRO A 243 14.18 -5.76 2.59
C PRO A 243 14.86 -7.14 2.49
N TYR A 244 15.42 -7.48 1.34
CA TYR A 244 16.09 -8.76 1.09
C TYR A 244 17.57 -8.55 0.80
N SER A 245 18.37 -9.50 1.28
CA SER A 245 19.78 -9.64 0.98
C SER A 245 20.03 -10.38 -0.33
#